data_bae471f2567827238a1b8ead92d0ed81
#
_entry.id   bae471f2567827238a1b8ead92d0ed81
#
_cell.length_a   1.000
_cell.length_b   1.000
_cell.length_c   1.000
_cell.angle_alpha   90.00
_cell.angle_beta   90.00
_cell.angle_gamma   90.00
#
_symmetry.space_group_name_H-M   'P 1'
#
loop_
_entity.id
_entity.type
_entity.pdbx_description
1 polymer ?
#
loop_
_entity_poly.entity_id
_entity_poly.type
_entity_poly.pdbx_seq_one_letter_code
_entity_poly.pdbx_strand_id
1 'polypeptide(L)'
;DVVVAVGGGSVIDTAKCATLLKTNDGPLPEYEVNTPEDVTAGSIENHTHPLITIPTTAGTGSEVDYWAVITAPDREFKMAIGQPPLYPDGPYLGADVSLVDPELTASLPPRQTAATGFDAFSHALENHVAAGAPELVKPYTRHVMGLVPEHLPDAYETGAMEAREQLLFGSHMAGFCENFAGFGAIHSLAEVTGGMYPEIPHGEAIAVFTPPVMRYNLEEYPARYAEVATAMGIDTSGLSDTEAAHEAVGAVEALIDEVDLPTSLEELGVDEDDLPTIAEKSLETIEIHDNPRDADAAALLEVAQDAY
;
A
#
# COMPACT_ATOMS: atom_id res chain seq x y z
N ASP A 1 0.88 4.10 31.45
CA ASP A 1 -0.19 4.52 30.55
C ASP A 1 0.02 3.84 29.18
N VAL A 2 -1.05 3.67 28.42
CA VAL A 2 -1.05 3.05 27.10
C VAL A 2 -1.96 3.87 26.17
N VAL A 3 -1.59 3.99 24.91
CA VAL A 3 -2.46 4.54 23.85
C VAL A 3 -3.22 3.39 23.19
N VAL A 4 -4.51 3.60 22.92
CA VAL A 4 -5.34 2.64 22.18
C VAL A 4 -5.89 3.36 20.96
N ALA A 5 -5.53 2.88 19.76
CA ALA A 5 -5.99 3.40 18.48
C ALA A 5 -7.06 2.47 17.90
N VAL A 6 -8.28 2.96 17.75
CA VAL A 6 -9.39 2.22 17.13
C VAL A 6 -9.82 2.96 15.87
N GLY A 7 -9.59 2.40 14.69
CA GLY A 7 -9.90 3.05 13.42
C GLY A 7 -9.17 2.45 12.22
N GLY A 8 -9.26 3.11 11.07
CA GLY A 8 -8.47 2.77 9.89
C GLY A 8 -7.03 3.30 9.97
N GLY A 9 -6.27 3.15 8.86
CA GLY A 9 -4.86 3.52 8.78
C GLY A 9 -4.55 4.92 9.31
N SER A 10 -5.26 5.95 8.87
CA SER A 10 -5.01 7.34 9.31
C SER A 10 -5.15 7.57 10.82
N VAL A 11 -6.03 6.82 11.50
CA VAL A 11 -6.15 6.87 12.97
C VAL A 11 -4.96 6.18 13.62
N ILE A 12 -4.55 5.03 13.09
CA ILE A 12 -3.42 4.25 13.60
C ILE A 12 -2.12 5.02 13.40
N ASP A 13 -1.89 5.59 12.20
CA ASP A 13 -0.71 6.38 11.87
C ASP A 13 -0.58 7.62 12.74
N THR A 14 -1.70 8.33 12.96
CA THR A 14 -1.74 9.46 13.89
C THR A 14 -1.37 9.02 15.31
N ALA A 15 -1.84 7.86 15.75
CA ALA A 15 -1.51 7.34 17.08
C ALA A 15 -0.04 6.93 17.18
N LYS A 16 0.53 6.28 16.14
CA LYS A 16 1.98 5.99 16.06
C LYS A 16 2.80 7.27 16.20
N CYS A 17 2.49 8.30 15.42
CA CYS A 17 3.18 9.60 15.51
C CYS A 17 3.01 10.27 16.88
N ALA A 18 1.83 10.19 17.48
CA ALA A 18 1.60 10.73 18.82
C ALA A 18 2.41 9.99 19.91
N THR A 19 2.55 8.66 19.79
CA THR A 19 3.39 7.87 20.70
C THR A 19 4.88 8.17 20.52
N LEU A 20 5.31 8.40 19.27
CA LEU A 20 6.67 8.84 18.93
C LEU A 20 7.00 10.17 19.60
N LEU A 21 6.20 11.21 19.32
CA LEU A 21 6.43 12.57 19.84
C LEU A 21 6.25 12.69 21.35
N LYS A 22 5.73 11.68 22.02
CA LYS A 22 5.63 11.63 23.48
C LYS A 22 6.97 11.35 24.14
N THR A 23 7.87 10.65 23.48
CA THR A 23 9.12 10.14 24.03
C THR A 23 10.37 10.61 23.29
N ASN A 24 10.20 11.18 22.11
CA ASN A 24 11.28 11.71 21.26
C ASN A 24 11.03 13.20 21.00
N ASP A 25 12.09 13.99 21.04
CA ASP A 25 12.05 15.44 20.89
C ASP A 25 12.04 15.86 19.41
N GLY A 26 11.47 17.02 19.11
CA GLY A 26 11.45 17.62 17.77
C GLY A 26 10.07 17.57 17.09
N PRO A 27 9.88 18.28 15.99
CA PRO A 27 8.66 18.24 15.20
C PRO A 27 8.63 16.99 14.29
N LEU A 28 7.43 16.52 13.94
CA LEU A 28 7.23 15.31 13.16
C LEU A 28 8.03 15.24 11.84
N PRO A 29 8.19 16.34 11.07
CA PRO A 29 8.99 16.29 9.84
C PRO A 29 10.47 15.93 10.00
N GLU A 30 11.04 15.98 11.20
CA GLU A 30 12.42 15.53 11.45
C GLU A 30 12.57 14.01 11.44
N TYR A 31 11.45 13.27 11.45
CA TYR A 31 11.39 11.81 11.38
C TYR A 31 10.97 11.29 9.99
N GLU A 32 10.81 12.18 9.01
CA GLU A 32 10.46 11.81 7.65
C GLU A 32 11.57 10.98 6.99
N VAL A 33 11.15 9.97 6.25
CA VAL A 33 12.01 9.02 5.55
C VAL A 33 11.72 9.12 4.06
N ASN A 34 12.71 9.51 3.26
CA ASN A 34 12.59 9.65 1.81
C ASN A 34 13.53 8.71 1.05
N THR A 35 14.51 8.12 1.75
CA THR A 35 15.51 7.24 1.14
C THR A 35 15.76 5.99 2.02
N PRO A 36 16.25 4.88 1.43
CA PRO A 36 16.66 3.70 2.21
C PRO A 36 17.74 4.00 3.26
N GLU A 37 18.58 4.99 3.01
CA GLU A 37 19.60 5.45 3.95
C GLU A 37 18.99 6.07 5.20
N ASP A 38 17.88 6.82 5.07
CA ASP A 38 17.17 7.42 6.20
C ASP A 38 16.63 6.33 7.13
N VAL A 39 16.05 5.26 6.57
CA VAL A 39 15.57 4.10 7.35
C VAL A 39 16.70 3.50 8.19
N THR A 40 17.86 3.31 7.58
CA THR A 40 19.01 2.67 8.24
C THR A 40 19.76 3.61 9.19
N ALA A 41 19.68 4.91 8.95
CA ALA A 41 20.26 5.92 9.87
C ALA A 41 19.55 5.93 11.23
N GLY A 42 18.22 5.78 11.21
CA GLY A 42 17.38 5.71 12.40
C GLY A 42 17.27 7.07 13.11
N SER A 43 16.11 7.67 13.03
CA SER A 43 15.83 8.96 13.67
C SER A 43 15.16 8.83 15.05
N ILE A 44 14.58 7.65 15.35
CA ILE A 44 13.92 7.38 16.63
C ILE A 44 14.95 6.89 17.63
N GLU A 45 15.23 7.71 18.66
CA GLU A 45 16.25 7.42 19.67
C GLU A 45 15.70 6.69 20.89
N ASN A 46 14.45 6.99 21.27
CA ASN A 46 13.79 6.41 22.43
C ASN A 46 12.59 5.55 22.00
N HIS A 47 12.31 4.47 22.74
CA HIS A 47 11.10 3.69 22.54
C HIS A 47 9.87 4.57 22.55
N THR A 48 8.97 4.32 21.62
CA THR A 48 7.67 4.99 21.55
C THR A 48 6.83 4.65 22.78
N HIS A 49 5.83 5.46 23.06
CA HIS A 49 4.90 5.16 24.16
C HIS A 49 4.07 3.92 23.79
N PRO A 50 3.76 3.01 24.72
CA PRO A 50 3.03 1.77 24.41
C PRO A 50 1.73 2.00 23.64
N LEU A 51 1.54 1.24 22.56
CA LEU A 51 0.42 1.38 21.64
C LEU A 51 -0.30 0.03 21.41
N ILE A 52 -1.62 0.06 21.53
CA ILE A 52 -2.52 -1.01 21.10
C ILE A 52 -3.30 -0.51 19.88
N THR A 53 -3.28 -1.24 18.80
CA THR A 53 -4.04 -0.92 17.57
C THR A 53 -5.20 -1.88 17.37
N ILE A 54 -6.33 -1.34 16.91
CA ILE A 54 -7.56 -2.08 16.64
C ILE A 54 -8.10 -1.58 15.30
N PRO A 55 -7.74 -2.23 14.17
CA PRO A 55 -8.15 -1.78 12.85
C PRO A 55 -9.66 -1.95 12.64
N THR A 56 -10.26 -1.01 11.90
CA THR A 56 -11.66 -1.05 11.47
C THR A 56 -11.80 -1.11 9.94
N THR A 57 -10.67 -1.20 9.23
CA THR A 57 -10.56 -1.36 7.77
C THR A 57 -9.68 -2.56 7.46
N ALA A 58 -9.90 -3.19 6.33
CA ALA A 58 -9.07 -4.26 5.80
C ALA A 58 -8.34 -3.71 4.57
N GLY A 59 -7.16 -3.10 4.76
CA GLY A 59 -6.44 -2.42 3.67
C GLY A 59 -5.00 -2.12 4.02
N THR A 60 -4.80 -1.09 4.83
CA THR A 60 -3.48 -0.48 5.06
C THR A 60 -2.46 -1.36 5.78
N GLY A 61 -2.89 -2.35 6.58
CA GLY A 61 -1.96 -3.13 7.41
C GLY A 61 -1.23 -2.34 8.50
N SER A 62 -1.55 -1.05 8.70
CA SER A 62 -0.86 -0.16 9.63
C SER A 62 -0.82 -0.66 11.07
N GLU A 63 -1.71 -1.57 11.45
CA GLU A 63 -1.71 -2.15 12.79
C GLU A 63 -0.52 -3.08 13.06
N VAL A 64 0.23 -3.51 12.02
CA VAL A 64 1.32 -4.49 12.13
C VAL A 64 2.64 -4.02 11.51
N ASP A 65 2.62 -2.94 10.75
CA ASP A 65 3.82 -2.36 10.15
C ASP A 65 4.55 -1.36 11.06
N TYR A 66 5.74 -0.93 10.62
CA TYR A 66 6.58 0.08 11.27
C TYR A 66 6.51 1.45 10.60
N TRP A 67 5.45 1.71 9.85
CA TRP A 67 5.26 2.90 9.05
C TRP A 67 4.05 3.72 9.50
N ALA A 68 4.09 5.01 9.25
CA ALA A 68 2.95 5.92 9.39
C ALA A 68 3.02 6.95 8.24
N VAL A 69 1.93 7.12 7.51
CA VAL A 69 1.84 8.05 6.39
C VAL A 69 0.95 9.23 6.77
N ILE A 70 1.54 10.43 6.82
CA ILE A 70 0.88 11.65 7.30
C ILE A 70 0.82 12.71 6.20
N THR A 71 -0.36 13.16 5.86
CA THR A 71 -0.54 14.26 4.90
C THR A 71 0.05 15.56 5.44
N ALA A 72 0.90 16.21 4.65
CA ALA A 72 1.47 17.54 4.87
C ALA A 72 0.80 18.53 3.90
N PRO A 73 -0.33 19.18 4.26
CA PRO A 73 -1.12 19.98 3.32
C PRO A 73 -0.35 21.14 2.71
N ASP A 74 0.55 21.76 3.48
CA ASP A 74 1.37 22.90 3.01
C ASP A 74 2.39 22.48 1.93
N ARG A 75 2.68 21.21 1.82
CA ARG A 75 3.60 20.61 0.84
C ARG A 75 2.86 19.91 -0.30
N GLU A 76 1.55 19.70 -0.17
CA GLU A 76 0.77 18.86 -1.09
C GLU A 76 1.44 17.49 -1.28
N PHE A 77 1.77 16.86 -0.15
CA PHE A 77 2.59 15.65 -0.09
C PHE A 77 2.22 14.82 1.13
N LYS A 78 2.46 13.52 1.08
CA LYS A 78 2.37 12.64 2.23
C LYS A 78 3.76 12.28 2.72
N MET A 79 4.02 12.52 3.99
CA MET A 79 5.28 12.17 4.66
C MET A 79 5.23 10.73 5.14
N ALA A 80 6.20 9.92 4.76
CA ALA A 80 6.43 8.62 5.35
C ALA A 80 7.30 8.77 6.61
N ILE A 81 6.80 8.28 7.74
CA ILE A 81 7.52 8.20 9.00
C ILE A 81 7.69 6.72 9.31
N GLY A 82 8.90 6.25 9.44
CA GLY A 82 9.10 4.81 9.66
C GLY A 82 10.44 4.46 10.26
N GLN A 83 10.45 3.46 11.11
CA GLN A 83 11.68 2.85 11.60
C GLN A 83 11.40 1.44 12.11
N PRO A 84 11.96 0.39 11.48
CA PRO A 84 12.01 -0.95 12.04
C PRO A 84 13.02 -0.98 13.21
N PRO A 85 12.98 -2.01 14.06
CA PRO A 85 14.03 -2.19 15.08
C PRO A 85 15.38 -2.46 14.41
N LEU A 86 16.29 -1.51 14.47
CA LEU A 86 17.62 -1.58 13.83
C LEU A 86 18.60 -2.53 14.56
N TYR A 87 18.30 -2.89 15.81
CA TYR A 87 19.04 -3.84 16.62
C TYR A 87 18.10 -4.51 17.63
N PRO A 88 18.45 -5.67 18.21
CA PRO A 88 17.61 -6.33 19.20
C PRO A 88 17.24 -5.36 20.33
N ASP A 89 15.96 -5.29 20.66
CA ASP A 89 15.39 -4.35 21.65
C ASP A 89 15.62 -2.86 21.32
N GLY A 90 15.87 -2.51 20.04
CA GLY A 90 15.95 -1.12 19.57
C GLY A 90 14.57 -0.46 19.47
N PRO A 91 14.53 0.90 19.50
CA PRO A 91 13.26 1.61 19.28
C PRO A 91 12.76 1.40 17.85
N TYR A 92 11.45 1.41 17.70
CA TYR A 92 10.76 1.28 16.41
C TYR A 92 9.45 2.07 16.41
N LEU A 93 8.89 2.34 15.23
CA LEU A 93 7.56 2.90 15.09
C LEU A 93 6.59 1.76 14.80
N GLY A 94 5.74 1.43 15.77
CA GLY A 94 4.79 0.33 15.60
C GLY A 94 3.96 0.07 16.85
N ALA A 95 3.02 -0.85 16.73
CA ALA A 95 2.17 -1.27 17.84
C ALA A 95 2.85 -2.37 18.68
N ASP A 96 2.65 -2.33 20.00
CA ASP A 96 3.02 -3.45 20.88
C ASP A 96 2.02 -4.61 20.79
N VAL A 97 0.74 -4.27 20.51
CA VAL A 97 -0.34 -5.25 20.38
C VAL A 97 -1.28 -4.80 19.27
N SER A 98 -1.59 -5.69 18.36
CA SER A 98 -2.62 -5.53 17.34
C SER A 98 -3.80 -6.47 17.65
N LEU A 99 -5.00 -5.90 17.83
CA LEU A 99 -6.25 -6.64 18.03
C LEU A 99 -7.07 -6.62 16.75
N VAL A 100 -6.98 -7.68 15.98
CA VAL A 100 -7.59 -7.81 14.66
C VAL A 100 -8.92 -8.54 14.80
N ASP A 101 -10.02 -7.77 14.82
CA ASP A 101 -11.38 -8.27 15.00
C ASP A 101 -12.23 -7.93 13.76
N PRO A 102 -12.64 -8.91 12.94
CA PRO A 102 -13.40 -8.68 11.71
C PRO A 102 -14.77 -8.06 11.96
N GLU A 103 -15.38 -8.23 13.13
CA GLU A 103 -16.67 -7.60 13.44
C GLU A 103 -16.60 -6.06 13.39
N LEU A 104 -15.42 -5.48 13.61
CA LEU A 104 -15.22 -4.03 13.56
C LEU A 104 -15.19 -3.48 12.12
N THR A 105 -15.09 -4.32 11.12
CA THR A 105 -15.21 -3.94 9.70
C THR A 105 -16.65 -3.99 9.19
N ALA A 106 -17.59 -4.54 9.96
CA ALA A 106 -18.97 -4.81 9.53
C ALA A 106 -19.72 -3.55 9.05
N SER A 107 -19.39 -2.37 9.62
CA SER A 107 -20.04 -1.11 9.27
C SER A 107 -19.37 -0.37 8.11
N LEU A 108 -18.26 -0.88 7.57
CA LEU A 108 -17.56 -0.24 6.48
C LEU A 108 -18.43 -0.27 5.20
N PRO A 109 -18.72 0.90 4.58
CA PRO A 109 -19.52 0.95 3.36
C PRO A 109 -18.89 0.20 2.18
N PRO A 110 -19.67 -0.26 1.19
CA PRO A 110 -19.15 -1.02 0.06
C PRO A 110 -17.98 -0.35 -0.67
N ARG A 111 -18.11 0.94 -1.02
CA ARG A 111 -17.01 1.69 -1.69
C ARG A 111 -15.70 1.66 -0.91
N GLN A 112 -15.76 1.87 0.41
CA GLN A 112 -14.57 1.80 1.26
C GLN A 112 -14.07 0.36 1.42
N THR A 113 -14.96 -0.63 1.44
CA THR A 113 -14.58 -2.04 1.43
C THR A 113 -13.82 -2.39 0.16
N ALA A 114 -14.28 -1.95 -1.01
CA ALA A 114 -13.61 -2.13 -2.29
C ALA A 114 -12.23 -1.46 -2.29
N ALA A 115 -12.18 -0.16 -1.96
CA ALA A 115 -10.96 0.63 -1.98
C ALA A 115 -9.89 0.06 -1.02
N THR A 116 -10.26 -0.26 0.22
CA THR A 116 -9.29 -0.80 1.18
C THR A 116 -8.90 -2.24 0.87
N GLY A 117 -9.83 -3.09 0.43
CA GLY A 117 -9.49 -4.46 0.05
C GLY A 117 -8.55 -4.52 -1.16
N PHE A 118 -8.75 -3.64 -2.14
CA PHE A 118 -7.85 -3.52 -3.28
C PHE A 118 -6.48 -2.96 -2.87
N ASP A 119 -6.43 -2.05 -1.90
CA ASP A 119 -5.20 -1.55 -1.29
C ASP A 119 -4.36 -2.70 -0.69
N ALA A 120 -4.97 -3.60 0.10
CA ALA A 120 -4.29 -4.81 0.60
C ALA A 120 -3.77 -5.72 -0.52
N PHE A 121 -4.51 -5.84 -1.65
CA PHE A 121 -4.02 -6.55 -2.82
C PHE A 121 -2.78 -5.88 -3.42
N SER A 122 -2.79 -4.55 -3.56
CA SER A 122 -1.67 -3.81 -4.15
C SER A 122 -0.43 -3.83 -3.26
N HIS A 123 -0.58 -3.81 -1.94
CA HIS A 123 0.51 -4.03 -0.99
C HIS A 123 1.18 -5.39 -1.24
N ALA A 124 0.39 -6.45 -1.33
CA ALA A 124 0.91 -7.79 -1.61
C ALA A 124 1.56 -7.88 -3.01
N LEU A 125 0.96 -7.23 -4.02
CA LEU A 125 1.50 -7.15 -5.38
C LEU A 125 2.88 -6.48 -5.39
N GLU A 126 2.98 -5.25 -4.87
CA GLU A 126 4.24 -4.52 -4.89
C GLU A 126 5.31 -5.17 -4.02
N ASN A 127 4.99 -5.61 -2.81
CA ASN A 127 5.92 -6.39 -1.98
C ASN A 127 6.39 -7.68 -2.68
N HIS A 128 5.56 -8.27 -3.56
CA HIS A 128 5.94 -9.46 -4.32
C HIS A 128 6.94 -9.14 -5.41
N VAL A 129 6.72 -8.07 -6.17
CA VAL A 129 7.52 -7.74 -7.36
C VAL A 129 8.69 -6.79 -7.04
N ALA A 130 8.76 -6.21 -5.85
CA ALA A 130 9.78 -5.26 -5.44
C ALA A 130 11.21 -5.72 -5.75
N ALA A 131 12.10 -4.78 -6.06
CA ALA A 131 13.47 -5.08 -6.48
C ALA A 131 14.24 -5.89 -5.42
N GLY A 132 14.06 -5.55 -4.14
CA GLY A 132 14.71 -6.19 -3.00
C GLY A 132 13.89 -7.24 -2.26
N ALA A 133 12.72 -7.64 -2.78
CA ALA A 133 11.79 -8.52 -2.08
C ALA A 133 12.45 -9.85 -1.64
N PRO A 134 12.52 -10.15 -0.32
CA PRO A 134 13.09 -11.40 0.15
C PRO A 134 12.15 -12.57 -0.09
N GLU A 135 12.72 -13.77 -0.28
CA GLU A 135 11.93 -15.00 -0.45
C GLU A 135 10.97 -15.29 0.72
N LEU A 136 11.25 -14.70 1.89
CA LEU A 136 10.42 -14.86 3.09
C LEU A 136 8.99 -14.34 2.87
N VAL A 137 8.80 -13.23 2.15
CA VAL A 137 7.47 -12.62 1.95
C VAL A 137 6.68 -13.30 0.83
N LYS A 138 7.33 -13.97 -0.12
CA LYS A 138 6.68 -14.57 -1.30
C LYS A 138 5.50 -15.49 -0.99
N PRO A 139 5.55 -16.41 -0.01
CA PRO A 139 4.39 -17.24 0.33
C PRO A 139 3.19 -16.45 0.82
N TYR A 140 3.43 -15.38 1.58
CA TYR A 140 2.37 -14.53 2.15
C TYR A 140 1.74 -13.65 1.06
N THR A 141 2.56 -12.99 0.26
CA THR A 141 2.07 -12.13 -0.83
C THR A 141 1.29 -12.93 -1.88
N ARG A 142 1.75 -14.14 -2.26
CA ARG A 142 0.98 -15.05 -3.14
C ARG A 142 -0.36 -15.43 -2.53
N HIS A 143 -0.41 -15.69 -1.22
CA HIS A 143 -1.64 -16.03 -0.55
C HIS A 143 -2.63 -14.86 -0.58
N VAL A 144 -2.18 -13.63 -0.29
CA VAL A 144 -3.03 -12.43 -0.31
C VAL A 144 -3.55 -12.14 -1.72
N MET A 145 -2.69 -12.24 -2.75
CA MET A 145 -3.08 -12.02 -4.15
C MET A 145 -4.11 -13.05 -4.67
N GLY A 146 -4.17 -14.24 -4.08
CA GLY A 146 -5.25 -15.20 -4.36
C GLY A 146 -6.52 -14.94 -3.54
N LEU A 147 -6.34 -14.59 -2.28
CA LEU A 147 -7.43 -14.42 -1.31
C LEU A 147 -8.28 -13.18 -1.60
N VAL A 148 -7.66 -12.04 -1.95
CA VAL A 148 -8.41 -10.79 -2.17
C VAL A 148 -9.35 -10.91 -3.38
N PRO A 149 -8.93 -11.37 -4.58
CA PRO A 149 -9.86 -11.55 -5.70
C PRO A 149 -10.99 -12.55 -5.42
N GLU A 150 -10.75 -13.54 -4.56
CA GLU A 150 -11.78 -14.53 -4.18
C GLU A 150 -12.86 -13.93 -3.27
N HIS A 151 -12.51 -13.01 -2.37
CA HIS A 151 -13.41 -12.56 -1.31
C HIS A 151 -13.86 -11.11 -1.41
N LEU A 152 -13.12 -10.25 -2.12
CA LEU A 152 -13.44 -8.83 -2.22
C LEU A 152 -14.80 -8.56 -2.89
N PRO A 153 -15.17 -9.25 -4.00
CA PRO A 153 -16.47 -9.04 -4.61
C PRO A 153 -17.64 -9.38 -3.66
N ASP A 154 -17.55 -10.49 -2.92
CA ASP A 154 -18.61 -10.87 -1.97
C ASP A 154 -18.69 -9.90 -0.78
N ALA A 155 -17.57 -9.45 -0.26
CA ALA A 155 -17.54 -8.43 0.81
C ALA A 155 -18.13 -7.10 0.32
N TYR A 156 -17.85 -6.72 -0.93
CA TYR A 156 -18.38 -5.51 -1.56
C TYR A 156 -19.90 -5.59 -1.79
N GLU A 157 -20.37 -6.67 -2.43
CA GLU A 157 -21.79 -6.81 -2.82
C GLU A 157 -22.72 -7.07 -1.64
N THR A 158 -22.29 -7.97 -0.74
CA THR A 158 -23.18 -8.52 0.31
C THR A 158 -22.80 -8.08 1.71
N GLY A 159 -21.57 -7.65 1.92
CA GLY A 159 -21.03 -7.36 3.25
C GLY A 159 -20.82 -8.62 4.10
N ALA A 160 -20.71 -9.81 3.48
CA ALA A 160 -20.58 -11.09 4.17
C ALA A 160 -19.42 -11.09 5.16
N MET A 161 -19.67 -11.46 6.42
CA MET A 161 -18.66 -11.43 7.48
C MET A 161 -17.51 -12.42 7.22
N GLU A 162 -17.79 -13.56 6.60
CA GLU A 162 -16.76 -14.53 6.23
C GLU A 162 -15.77 -13.93 5.23
N ALA A 163 -16.25 -13.21 4.22
CA ALA A 163 -15.40 -12.51 3.26
C ALA A 163 -14.61 -11.38 3.94
N ARG A 164 -15.25 -10.58 4.82
CA ARG A 164 -14.58 -9.52 5.59
C ARG A 164 -13.47 -10.08 6.51
N GLU A 165 -13.69 -11.24 7.13
CA GLU A 165 -12.67 -11.92 7.94
C GLU A 165 -11.45 -12.30 7.09
N GLN A 166 -11.68 -12.84 5.90
CA GLN A 166 -10.58 -13.19 4.99
C GLN A 166 -9.83 -11.94 4.50
N LEU A 167 -10.54 -10.87 4.13
CA LEU A 167 -9.91 -9.63 3.72
C LEU A 167 -9.09 -8.99 4.85
N LEU A 168 -9.60 -8.96 6.08
CA LEU A 168 -8.86 -8.41 7.22
C LEU A 168 -7.61 -9.24 7.53
N PHE A 169 -7.70 -10.56 7.42
CA PHE A 169 -6.54 -11.45 7.54
C PHE A 169 -5.52 -11.19 6.42
N GLY A 170 -5.98 -11.05 5.16
CA GLY A 170 -5.12 -10.70 4.03
C GLY A 170 -4.43 -9.35 4.20
N SER A 171 -5.16 -8.32 4.63
CA SER A 171 -4.63 -7.00 4.94
C SER A 171 -3.53 -7.06 6.00
N HIS A 172 -3.77 -7.78 7.09
CA HIS A 172 -2.78 -7.96 8.16
C HIS A 172 -1.52 -8.69 7.66
N MET A 173 -1.67 -9.69 6.78
CA MET A 173 -0.53 -10.38 6.17
C MET A 173 0.25 -9.47 5.21
N ALA A 174 -0.44 -8.64 4.43
CA ALA A 174 0.20 -7.67 3.55
C ALA A 174 1.02 -6.66 4.36
N GLY A 175 0.42 -6.04 5.38
CA GLY A 175 1.12 -5.12 6.29
C GLY A 175 2.32 -5.76 7.01
N PHE A 176 2.22 -7.05 7.35
CA PHE A 176 3.40 -7.76 7.86
C PHE A 176 4.54 -7.82 6.83
N CYS A 177 4.22 -8.02 5.54
CA CYS A 177 5.22 -8.09 4.47
C CYS A 177 5.93 -6.75 4.23
N GLU A 178 5.25 -5.61 4.45
CA GLU A 178 5.81 -4.26 4.33
C GLU A 178 7.01 -3.99 5.22
N ASN A 179 7.14 -4.74 6.31
CA ASN A 179 8.32 -4.64 7.18
C ASN A 179 9.60 -5.25 6.57
N PHE A 180 9.48 -5.96 5.45
CA PHE A 180 10.58 -6.71 4.83
C PHE A 180 10.77 -6.42 3.35
N ALA A 181 9.74 -5.91 2.69
CA ALA A 181 9.75 -5.56 1.27
C ALA A 181 9.08 -4.20 1.10
N GLY A 182 9.66 -3.35 0.27
CA GLY A 182 9.10 -2.04 -0.05
C GLY A 182 8.01 -2.12 -1.12
N PHE A 183 7.54 -0.95 -1.50
CA PHE A 183 6.56 -0.75 -2.57
C PHE A 183 7.25 -0.32 -3.88
N GLY A 184 6.52 0.39 -4.72
CA GLY A 184 7.03 0.88 -5.99
C GLY A 184 6.22 2.06 -6.52
N ALA A 185 6.10 2.13 -7.83
CA ALA A 185 5.48 3.24 -8.51
C ALA A 185 3.96 3.37 -8.27
N ILE A 186 3.26 2.29 -7.91
CA ILE A 186 1.82 2.35 -7.60
C ILE A 186 1.60 3.25 -6.39
N HIS A 187 2.22 2.91 -5.25
CA HIS A 187 2.09 3.68 -4.01
C HIS A 187 2.70 5.07 -4.14
N SER A 188 3.86 5.18 -4.79
CA SER A 188 4.53 6.46 -5.05
C SER A 188 3.60 7.47 -5.75
N LEU A 189 2.99 7.09 -6.87
CA LEU A 189 2.05 7.93 -7.62
C LEU A 189 0.76 8.20 -6.85
N ALA A 190 0.20 7.18 -6.17
CA ALA A 190 -1.03 7.31 -5.41
C ALA A 190 -0.88 8.20 -4.17
N GLU A 191 0.26 8.16 -3.49
CA GLU A 191 0.52 9.01 -2.32
C GLU A 191 0.68 10.47 -2.68
N VAL A 192 1.41 10.77 -3.75
CA VAL A 192 1.53 12.13 -4.26
C VAL A 192 0.16 12.64 -4.72
N THR A 193 -0.59 11.84 -5.47
CA THR A 193 -1.95 12.21 -5.88
C THR A 193 -2.83 12.49 -4.67
N GLY A 194 -2.85 11.63 -3.66
CA GLY A 194 -3.61 11.88 -2.42
C GLY A 194 -3.07 13.01 -1.55
N GLY A 195 -1.83 13.43 -1.73
CA GLY A 195 -1.26 14.65 -1.11
C GLY A 195 -1.76 15.93 -1.78
N MET A 196 -1.86 15.94 -3.12
CA MET A 196 -2.37 17.04 -3.92
C MET A 196 -3.91 17.11 -3.91
N TYR A 197 -4.58 15.96 -3.87
CA TYR A 197 -6.04 15.80 -3.90
C TYR A 197 -6.52 15.02 -2.68
N PRO A 198 -6.54 15.62 -1.48
CA PRO A 198 -6.80 14.91 -0.23
C PRO A 198 -8.23 14.34 -0.10
N GLU A 199 -9.15 14.71 -0.99
CA GLU A 199 -10.49 14.15 -1.10
C GLU A 199 -10.52 12.78 -1.80
N ILE A 200 -9.48 12.41 -2.56
CA ILE A 200 -9.39 11.12 -3.24
C ILE A 200 -9.03 10.04 -2.20
N PRO A 201 -9.88 9.00 -2.04
CA PRO A 201 -9.53 7.86 -1.20
C PRO A 201 -8.29 7.14 -1.73
N HIS A 202 -7.33 6.82 -0.85
CA HIS A 202 -6.06 6.23 -1.23
C HIS A 202 -6.21 4.98 -2.10
N GLY A 203 -7.05 4.02 -1.69
CA GLY A 203 -7.26 2.79 -2.46
C GLY A 203 -7.91 2.99 -3.84
N GLU A 204 -8.59 4.13 -4.07
CA GLU A 204 -9.08 4.48 -5.41
C GLU A 204 -7.95 4.98 -6.31
N ALA A 205 -7.04 5.81 -5.80
CA ALA A 205 -5.84 6.20 -6.53
C ALA A 205 -4.94 4.98 -6.83
N ILE A 206 -4.78 4.07 -5.85
CA ILE A 206 -4.10 2.79 -6.02
C ILE A 206 -4.72 1.97 -7.16
N ALA A 207 -6.05 1.85 -7.22
CA ALA A 207 -6.74 1.09 -8.26
C ALA A 207 -6.43 1.64 -9.66
N VAL A 208 -6.47 2.97 -9.82
CA VAL A 208 -6.21 3.65 -11.10
C VAL A 208 -4.76 3.46 -11.56
N PHE A 209 -3.78 3.53 -10.65
CA PHE A 209 -2.38 3.39 -11.04
C PHE A 209 -1.91 1.94 -11.20
N THR A 210 -2.59 0.96 -10.61
CA THR A 210 -2.10 -0.43 -10.61
C THR A 210 -1.94 -1.01 -12.03
N PRO A 211 -2.93 -1.00 -12.94
CA PRO A 211 -2.73 -1.57 -14.27
C PRO A 211 -1.67 -0.86 -15.12
N PRO A 212 -1.58 0.49 -15.19
CA PRO A 212 -0.53 1.19 -15.91
C PRO A 212 0.88 0.86 -15.40
N VAL A 213 1.09 0.85 -14.08
CA VAL A 213 2.38 0.50 -13.48
C VAL A 213 2.75 -0.96 -13.75
N MET A 214 1.78 -1.88 -13.68
CA MET A 214 2.02 -3.29 -14.05
C MET A 214 2.48 -3.38 -15.50
N ARG A 215 1.81 -2.69 -16.45
CA ARG A 215 2.23 -2.64 -17.86
C ARG A 215 3.63 -2.09 -18.03
N TYR A 216 3.98 -1.04 -17.32
CA TYR A 216 5.33 -0.47 -17.32
C TYR A 216 6.38 -1.47 -16.85
N ASN A 217 6.16 -2.09 -15.71
CA ASN A 217 7.14 -2.96 -15.06
C ASN A 217 7.32 -4.32 -15.77
N LEU A 218 6.24 -4.91 -16.31
CA LEU A 218 6.30 -6.22 -16.95
C LEU A 218 7.12 -6.26 -18.26
N GLU A 219 7.35 -5.11 -18.89
CA GLU A 219 8.21 -5.04 -20.07
C GLU A 219 9.64 -5.50 -19.77
N GLU A 220 10.14 -5.24 -18.55
CA GLU A 220 11.48 -5.64 -18.14
C GLU A 220 11.47 -6.88 -17.22
N TYR A 221 10.43 -7.06 -16.41
CA TYR A 221 10.32 -8.13 -15.42
C TYR A 221 9.08 -9.02 -15.60
N PRO A 222 8.81 -9.58 -16.81
CA PRO A 222 7.59 -10.34 -17.07
C PRO A 222 7.45 -11.58 -16.15
N ALA A 223 8.56 -12.23 -15.79
CA ALA A 223 8.51 -13.41 -14.92
C ALA A 223 7.92 -13.13 -13.54
N ARG A 224 8.17 -11.92 -12.96
CA ARG A 224 7.59 -11.54 -11.67
C ARG A 224 6.07 -11.39 -11.75
N TYR A 225 5.57 -10.84 -12.85
CA TYR A 225 4.14 -10.66 -13.08
C TYR A 225 3.43 -11.95 -13.55
N ALA A 226 4.15 -12.89 -14.15
CA ALA A 226 3.65 -14.26 -14.39
C ALA A 226 3.40 -15.01 -13.06
N GLU A 227 4.21 -14.75 -12.02
CA GLU A 227 3.94 -15.26 -10.67
C GLU A 227 2.67 -14.66 -10.06
N VAL A 228 2.38 -13.37 -10.35
CA VAL A 228 1.12 -12.71 -9.94
C VAL A 228 -0.08 -13.40 -10.57
N ALA A 229 -0.05 -13.67 -11.89
CA ALA A 229 -1.11 -14.41 -12.58
C ALA A 229 -1.38 -15.77 -11.90
N THR A 230 -0.31 -16.51 -11.61
CA THR A 230 -0.40 -17.80 -10.93
C THR A 230 -1.00 -17.65 -9.51
N ALA A 231 -0.60 -16.62 -8.77
CA ALA A 231 -1.11 -16.34 -7.43
C ALA A 231 -2.61 -15.99 -7.43
N MET A 232 -3.07 -15.28 -8.47
CA MET A 232 -4.49 -14.98 -8.69
C MET A 232 -5.31 -16.19 -9.19
N GLY A 233 -4.69 -17.36 -9.34
CA GLY A 233 -5.37 -18.59 -9.75
C GLY A 233 -5.56 -18.75 -11.26
N ILE A 234 -4.88 -17.94 -12.08
CA ILE A 234 -4.96 -18.04 -13.54
C ILE A 234 -4.16 -19.27 -14.01
N ASP A 235 -4.73 -20.05 -14.94
CA ASP A 235 -4.01 -21.17 -15.57
C ASP A 235 -2.99 -20.63 -16.58
N THR A 236 -1.74 -20.58 -16.16
CA THR A 236 -0.61 -20.13 -16.96
C THR A 236 0.07 -21.24 -17.76
N SER A 237 -0.49 -22.47 -17.76
CA SER A 237 0.11 -23.61 -18.45
C SER A 237 0.15 -23.40 -19.95
N GLY A 238 1.36 -23.39 -20.52
CA GLY A 238 1.60 -23.19 -21.96
C GLY A 238 1.77 -21.72 -22.38
N LEU A 239 1.64 -20.78 -21.44
CA LEU A 239 1.96 -19.36 -21.68
C LEU A 239 3.44 -19.08 -21.45
N SER A 240 3.99 -18.13 -22.18
CA SER A 240 5.25 -17.48 -21.84
C SER A 240 5.06 -16.56 -20.62
N ASP A 241 6.15 -16.19 -19.95
CA ASP A 241 6.11 -15.25 -18.82
C ASP A 241 5.42 -13.93 -19.22
N THR A 242 5.68 -13.43 -20.44
CA THR A 242 5.07 -12.20 -20.95
C THR A 242 3.56 -12.36 -21.16
N GLU A 243 3.12 -13.48 -21.75
CA GLU A 243 1.68 -13.76 -21.91
C GLU A 243 0.99 -13.90 -20.57
N ALA A 244 1.57 -14.64 -19.63
CA ALA A 244 1.03 -14.79 -18.28
C ALA A 244 0.98 -13.45 -17.53
N ALA A 245 2.00 -12.59 -17.68
CA ALA A 245 2.01 -11.26 -17.09
C ALA A 245 0.86 -10.36 -17.60
N HIS A 246 0.56 -10.43 -18.90
CA HIS A 246 -0.59 -9.71 -19.48
C HIS A 246 -1.93 -10.25 -18.98
N GLU A 247 -2.04 -11.56 -18.76
CA GLU A 247 -3.25 -12.15 -18.12
C GLU A 247 -3.43 -11.63 -16.69
N ALA A 248 -2.33 -11.42 -15.94
CA ALA A 248 -2.40 -10.80 -14.62
C ALA A 248 -2.97 -9.38 -14.68
N VAL A 249 -2.50 -8.56 -15.64
CA VAL A 249 -3.05 -7.20 -15.83
C VAL A 249 -4.54 -7.24 -16.11
N GLY A 250 -4.97 -8.09 -17.06
CA GLY A 250 -6.38 -8.24 -17.40
C GLY A 250 -7.25 -8.71 -16.21
N ALA A 251 -6.71 -9.59 -15.36
CA ALA A 251 -7.42 -10.04 -14.16
C ALA A 251 -7.54 -8.94 -13.09
N VAL A 252 -6.52 -8.09 -12.97
CA VAL A 252 -6.56 -6.92 -12.07
C VAL A 252 -7.58 -5.89 -12.58
N GLU A 253 -7.60 -5.59 -13.87
CA GLU A 253 -8.61 -4.71 -14.49
C GLU A 253 -10.03 -5.26 -14.28
N ALA A 254 -10.23 -6.56 -14.44
CA ALA A 254 -11.51 -7.21 -14.18
C ALA A 254 -11.95 -7.12 -12.72
N LEU A 255 -11.02 -7.26 -11.76
CA LEU A 255 -11.32 -7.09 -10.34
C LEU A 255 -11.73 -5.66 -10.01
N ILE A 256 -11.05 -4.65 -10.58
CA ILE A 256 -11.38 -3.22 -10.42
C ILE A 256 -12.81 -2.96 -10.91
N ASP A 257 -13.15 -3.46 -12.10
CA ASP A 257 -14.51 -3.34 -12.67
C ASP A 257 -15.57 -4.05 -11.82
N GLU A 258 -15.27 -5.23 -11.31
CA GLU A 258 -16.22 -6.05 -10.53
C GLU A 258 -16.62 -5.38 -9.21
N VAL A 259 -15.74 -4.58 -8.61
CA VAL A 259 -16.01 -3.88 -7.34
C VAL A 259 -16.25 -2.38 -7.52
N ASP A 260 -16.52 -1.94 -8.76
CA ASP A 260 -16.90 -0.57 -9.12
C ASP A 260 -15.90 0.49 -8.64
N LEU A 261 -14.59 0.17 -8.72
CA LEU A 261 -13.53 1.13 -8.45
C LEU A 261 -13.25 1.99 -9.68
N PRO A 262 -12.80 3.25 -9.52
CA PRO A 262 -12.47 4.13 -10.64
C PRO A 262 -11.33 3.55 -11.48
N THR A 263 -11.37 3.85 -12.79
CA THR A 263 -10.43 3.34 -13.78
C THR A 263 -9.55 4.42 -14.40
N SER A 264 -9.80 5.70 -14.07
CA SER A 264 -8.98 6.80 -14.58
C SER A 264 -8.82 7.95 -13.56
N LEU A 265 -7.74 8.71 -13.71
CA LEU A 265 -7.49 9.93 -12.92
C LEU A 265 -8.51 11.03 -13.25
N GLU A 266 -9.00 11.11 -14.50
CA GLU A 266 -10.07 12.04 -14.89
C GLU A 266 -11.34 11.78 -14.08
N GLU A 267 -11.73 10.51 -13.89
CA GLU A 267 -12.87 10.11 -13.07
C GLU A 267 -12.71 10.52 -11.60
N LEU A 268 -11.49 10.51 -11.09
CA LEU A 268 -11.15 10.98 -9.75
C LEU A 268 -11.11 12.51 -9.63
N GLY A 269 -11.19 13.24 -10.76
CA GLY A 269 -11.16 14.70 -10.80
C GLY A 269 -9.76 15.31 -10.75
N VAL A 270 -8.72 14.53 -11.06
CA VAL A 270 -7.35 15.04 -11.22
C VAL A 270 -7.26 15.89 -12.47
N ASP A 271 -6.57 17.04 -12.41
CA ASP A 271 -6.33 17.89 -13.56
C ASP A 271 -5.18 17.33 -14.41
N GLU A 272 -5.38 17.22 -15.74
CA GLU A 272 -4.34 16.75 -16.67
C GLU A 272 -3.05 17.59 -16.59
N ASP A 273 -3.19 18.89 -16.29
CA ASP A 273 -2.04 19.80 -16.14
C ASP A 273 -1.18 19.46 -14.89
N ASP A 274 -1.68 18.68 -13.94
CA ASP A 274 -0.96 18.27 -12.72
C ASP A 274 -0.17 16.95 -12.90
N LEU A 275 -0.39 16.18 -13.96
CA LEU A 275 0.31 14.91 -14.19
C LEU A 275 1.84 15.04 -14.18
N PRO A 276 2.46 16.09 -14.77
CA PRO A 276 3.90 16.28 -14.68
C PRO A 276 4.39 16.50 -13.23
N THR A 277 3.61 17.23 -12.42
CA THR A 277 3.94 17.47 -10.99
C THR A 277 3.82 16.19 -10.18
N ILE A 278 2.79 15.39 -10.43
CA ILE A 278 2.62 14.08 -9.79
C ILE A 278 3.83 13.19 -10.10
N ALA A 279 4.22 13.08 -11.37
CA ALA A 279 5.35 12.27 -11.81
C ALA A 279 6.68 12.73 -11.19
N GLU A 280 6.95 14.04 -11.14
CA GLU A 280 8.18 14.58 -10.55
C GLU A 280 8.25 14.34 -9.04
N LYS A 281 7.17 14.66 -8.30
CA LYS A 281 7.10 14.48 -6.83
C LYS A 281 7.18 12.99 -6.42
N SER A 282 6.69 12.08 -7.25
CA SER A 282 6.75 10.64 -6.97
C SER A 282 8.17 10.09 -6.90
N LEU A 283 9.16 10.79 -7.46
CA LEU A 283 10.57 10.44 -7.30
C LEU A 283 11.16 10.83 -5.93
N GLU A 284 10.43 11.60 -5.14
CA GLU A 284 10.83 12.05 -3.80
C GLU A 284 10.32 11.14 -2.68
N THR A 285 9.48 10.14 -3.02
CA THR A 285 8.90 9.21 -2.04
C THR A 285 9.85 8.05 -1.78
N ILE A 286 9.75 7.44 -0.58
CA ILE A 286 10.56 6.26 -0.24
C ILE A 286 10.17 5.04 -1.10
N GLU A 287 8.92 4.93 -1.48
CA GLU A 287 8.32 3.78 -2.17
C GLU A 287 8.98 3.52 -3.53
N ILE A 288 9.33 4.58 -4.28
CA ILE A 288 9.86 4.44 -5.66
C ILE A 288 11.18 3.67 -5.72
N HIS A 289 11.95 3.65 -4.62
CA HIS A 289 13.26 3.02 -4.58
C HIS A 289 13.23 1.49 -4.70
N ASP A 290 12.10 0.87 -4.39
CA ASP A 290 11.91 -0.58 -4.48
C ASP A 290 11.13 -1.00 -5.74
N ASN A 291 10.76 -0.06 -6.63
CA ASN A 291 10.12 -0.41 -7.89
C ASN A 291 11.03 -1.35 -8.70
N PRO A 292 10.51 -2.46 -9.26
CA PRO A 292 11.36 -3.44 -9.95
C PRO A 292 12.08 -2.88 -11.18
N ARG A 293 11.45 -1.96 -11.91
CA ARG A 293 12.03 -1.27 -13.05
C ARG A 293 12.37 0.16 -12.66
N ASP A 294 13.60 0.59 -12.92
CA ASP A 294 14.01 1.99 -12.69
C ASP A 294 13.08 2.94 -13.47
N ALA A 295 12.62 3.99 -12.81
CA ALA A 295 11.76 5.00 -13.40
C ALA A 295 12.33 6.40 -13.20
N ASP A 296 12.25 7.22 -14.23
CA ASP A 296 12.50 8.66 -14.18
C ASP A 296 11.17 9.43 -14.31
N ALA A 297 11.22 10.76 -14.17
CA ALA A 297 10.02 11.58 -14.27
C ALA A 297 9.29 11.43 -15.62
N ALA A 298 10.01 11.17 -16.71
CA ALA A 298 9.39 10.98 -18.01
C ALA A 298 8.63 9.65 -18.10
N ALA A 299 9.20 8.58 -17.55
CA ALA A 299 8.54 7.27 -17.46
C ALA A 299 7.30 7.31 -16.56
N LEU A 300 7.40 7.96 -15.39
CA LEU A 300 6.25 8.12 -14.48
C LEU A 300 5.16 9.01 -15.08
N LEU A 301 5.53 10.02 -15.88
CA LEU A 301 4.57 10.83 -16.62
C LEU A 301 3.82 10.00 -17.68
N GLU A 302 4.52 9.14 -18.42
CA GLU A 302 3.87 8.22 -19.37
C GLU A 302 2.88 7.27 -18.64
N VAL A 303 3.26 6.75 -17.49
CA VAL A 303 2.37 5.94 -16.64
C VAL A 303 1.16 6.74 -16.17
N ALA A 304 1.34 7.99 -15.70
CA ALA A 304 0.24 8.84 -15.26
C ALA A 304 -0.69 9.24 -16.42
N GLN A 305 -0.17 9.41 -17.63
CA GLN A 305 -0.96 9.64 -18.84
C GLN A 305 -1.75 8.41 -19.27
N ASP A 306 -1.21 7.18 -19.07
CA ASP A 306 -1.94 5.92 -19.32
C ASP A 306 -3.05 5.69 -18.27
N ALA A 307 -2.91 6.30 -17.10
CA ALA A 307 -3.88 6.29 -16.01
C ALA A 307 -4.96 7.39 -16.12
N TYR A 308 -4.81 8.37 -17.02
CA TYR A 308 -5.73 9.50 -17.18
C TYR A 308 -6.85 9.18 -18.17
#